data_3df715a6f6c1b326d9544a395988dc5c
#
_entry.id   3df715a6f6c1b326d9544a395988dc5c
#
_cell.length_a   1.000
_cell.length_b   1.000
_cell.length_c   1.000
_cell.angle_alpha   90.00
_cell.angle_beta   90.00
_cell.angle_gamma   90.00
#
_symmetry.space_group_name_H-M   'P 1'
#
loop_
_entity.id
_entity.type
_entity.pdbx_description
1 polymer ?
#
loop_
_entity_poly.entity_id
_entity_poly.type
_entity_poly.pdbx_seq_one_letter_code
_entity_poly.pdbx_strand_id
1 'polypeptide(L)'
;MILFSSALELNVNKIIKMNSLIVDAARDKIFLTHIVDKKIYTCSHENSKINFEKMIILIDDFLKINKSSMSKITAIYVNRGPGSFAGIRNSLAITKALFLTKKIKYYCFSFEDFEGEDEVKYEDVPNLCEKFKIKKNLINPIYLS
;
A
#
# COMPACT_ATOMS: atom_id res chain seq x y z
N MET A 1 -0.20 -30.00 23.00
CA MET A 1 -1.12 -30.06 21.87
C MET A 1 -2.01 -28.85 21.74
N ILE A 2 -2.68 -28.42 22.79
CA ILE A 2 -3.57 -27.27 22.77
C ILE A 2 -2.80 -25.97 22.43
N LEU A 3 -1.61 -25.77 23.00
CA LEU A 3 -0.78 -24.60 22.70
C LEU A 3 -0.31 -24.56 21.26
N PHE A 4 0.01 -25.73 20.68
CA PHE A 4 0.44 -25.84 19.29
C PHE A 4 -0.71 -25.51 18.34
N SER A 5 -1.91 -26.02 18.60
CA SER A 5 -3.12 -25.72 17.82
C SER A 5 -3.46 -24.23 17.88
N SER A 6 -3.36 -23.61 19.06
CA SER A 6 -3.62 -22.18 19.24
C SER A 6 -2.61 -21.33 18.45
N ALA A 7 -1.34 -21.71 18.43
CA ALA A 7 -0.31 -21.01 17.67
C ALA A 7 -0.58 -21.10 16.17
N LEU A 8 -0.98 -22.27 15.67
CA LEU A 8 -1.34 -22.46 14.26
C LEU A 8 -2.57 -21.63 13.88
N GLU A 9 -3.59 -21.64 14.72
CA GLU A 9 -4.79 -20.86 14.49
C GLU A 9 -4.49 -19.36 14.47
N LEU A 10 -3.65 -18.86 15.36
CA LEU A 10 -3.24 -17.46 15.38
C LEU A 10 -2.49 -17.08 14.11
N ASN A 11 -1.60 -17.95 13.62
CA ASN A 11 -0.87 -17.70 12.37
C ASN A 11 -1.80 -17.70 11.16
N VAL A 12 -2.73 -18.64 11.09
CA VAL A 12 -3.71 -18.72 10.00
C VAL A 12 -4.61 -17.48 10.03
N ASN A 13 -5.09 -17.08 11.20
CA ASN A 13 -5.92 -15.89 11.36
C ASN A 13 -5.15 -14.62 10.98
N LYS A 14 -3.86 -14.54 11.31
CA LYS A 14 -3.00 -13.43 10.92
C LYS A 14 -2.87 -13.34 9.40
N ILE A 15 -2.67 -14.48 8.71
CA ILE A 15 -2.58 -14.55 7.26
C ILE A 15 -3.93 -14.17 6.63
N ILE A 16 -5.04 -14.71 7.14
CA ILE A 16 -6.39 -14.44 6.64
C ILE A 16 -6.75 -12.95 6.80
N LYS A 17 -6.28 -12.31 7.88
CA LYS A 17 -6.56 -10.90 8.17
C LYS A 17 -5.71 -9.93 7.36
N MET A 18 -4.66 -10.39 6.67
CA MET A 18 -3.83 -9.52 5.84
C MET A 18 -4.63 -9.02 4.65
N ASN A 19 -4.75 -7.72 4.55
CA ASN A 19 -5.47 -7.05 3.48
C ASN A 19 -4.67 -5.77 3.17
N SER A 20 -3.86 -5.85 2.14
CA SER A 20 -2.86 -4.83 1.82
C SER A 20 -3.25 -4.03 0.60
N LEU A 21 -3.06 -2.73 0.69
CA LEU A 21 -3.25 -1.81 -0.43
C LEU A 21 -1.90 -1.17 -0.75
N ILE A 22 -1.49 -1.28 -2.02
CA ILE A 22 -0.29 -0.61 -2.53
C ILE A 22 -0.74 0.55 -3.40
N VAL A 23 -0.22 1.75 -3.14
CA VAL A 23 -0.55 2.97 -3.88
C VAL A 23 0.74 3.52 -4.47
N ASP A 24 0.80 3.62 -5.78
CA ASP A 24 1.94 4.22 -6.47
C ASP A 24 1.45 5.31 -7.43
N ALA A 25 1.55 6.54 -6.98
CA ALA A 25 1.23 7.72 -7.79
C ALA A 25 2.49 8.51 -8.18
N ALA A 26 3.67 7.90 -8.00
CA ALA A 26 4.96 8.53 -8.30
C ALA A 26 5.36 8.41 -9.77
N ARG A 27 4.74 7.50 -10.50
CA ARG A 27 5.09 7.19 -11.90
C ARG A 27 4.20 7.94 -12.88
N ASP A 28 4.14 7.43 -14.11
CA ASP A 28 3.35 7.99 -15.21
C ASP A 28 1.84 7.80 -15.04
N LYS A 29 1.44 6.84 -14.20
CA LYS A 29 0.04 6.58 -13.86
C LYS A 29 -0.10 6.42 -12.36
N ILE A 30 -1.33 6.44 -11.89
CA ILE A 30 -1.67 6.05 -10.53
C ILE A 30 -1.95 4.55 -10.56
N PHE A 31 -1.11 3.77 -9.90
CA PHE A 31 -1.27 2.31 -9.81
C PHE A 31 -1.80 1.94 -8.43
N LEU A 32 -2.83 1.10 -8.43
CA LEU A 32 -3.39 0.54 -7.20
C LEU A 32 -3.31 -0.98 -7.26
N THR A 33 -2.81 -1.58 -6.20
CA THR A 33 -2.75 -3.04 -6.06
C THR A 33 -3.37 -3.42 -4.72
N HIS A 34 -4.25 -4.38 -4.74
CA HIS A 34 -4.95 -4.86 -3.56
C HIS A 34 -4.67 -6.35 -3.41
N ILE A 35 -4.10 -6.73 -2.27
CA ILE A 35 -3.74 -8.11 -1.97
C ILE A 35 -4.58 -8.58 -0.79
N VAL A 36 -5.42 -9.57 -1.02
CA VAL A 36 -6.30 -10.12 0.00
C VAL A 36 -6.52 -11.61 -0.29
N ASP A 37 -6.41 -12.45 0.74
CA ASP A 37 -6.66 -13.91 0.65
C ASP A 37 -5.92 -14.56 -0.52
N LYS A 38 -4.64 -14.21 -0.71
CA LYS A 38 -3.77 -14.70 -1.81
C LYS A 38 -4.23 -14.26 -3.20
N LYS A 39 -5.21 -13.38 -3.27
CA LYS A 39 -5.66 -12.79 -4.54
C LYS A 39 -5.02 -11.41 -4.71
N ILE A 40 -4.72 -11.09 -5.95
CA ILE A 40 -4.07 -9.82 -6.31
C ILE A 40 -4.93 -9.14 -7.35
N TYR A 41 -5.39 -7.94 -7.02
CA TYR A 41 -6.16 -7.09 -7.92
C TYR A 41 -5.36 -5.86 -8.26
N THR A 42 -5.41 -5.42 -9.49
CA THR A 42 -4.70 -4.23 -9.94
C THR A 42 -5.60 -3.34 -10.77
N CYS A 43 -5.36 -2.04 -10.70
CA CYS A 43 -5.92 -1.08 -11.64
C CYS A 43 -4.97 0.10 -11.79
N SER A 44 -5.21 0.91 -12.81
CA SER A 44 -4.44 2.12 -13.02
C SER A 44 -5.35 3.24 -13.53
N HIS A 45 -4.94 4.47 -13.25
CA HIS A 45 -5.62 5.68 -13.68
C HIS A 45 -4.59 6.66 -14.21
N GLU A 46 -5.03 7.56 -15.07
CA GLU A 46 -4.13 8.59 -15.58
C GLU A 46 -3.61 9.48 -14.46
N ASN A 47 -2.35 9.86 -14.57
CA ASN A 47 -1.69 10.80 -13.68
C ASN A 47 -2.12 12.21 -14.08
N SER A 48 -3.23 12.68 -13.52
CA SER A 48 -3.82 13.98 -13.82
C SER A 48 -4.27 14.67 -12.54
N LYS A 49 -4.38 16.00 -12.61
CA LYS A 49 -4.86 16.79 -11.47
C LYS A 49 -6.23 16.31 -10.96
N ILE A 50 -7.14 15.99 -11.89
CA ILE A 50 -8.49 15.52 -11.56
C ILE A 50 -8.40 14.20 -10.78
N ASN A 51 -7.58 13.26 -11.25
CA ASN A 51 -7.43 11.97 -10.59
C ASN A 51 -6.70 12.08 -9.25
N PHE A 52 -5.76 13.01 -9.11
CA PHE A 52 -5.14 13.26 -7.80
C PHE A 52 -6.16 13.78 -6.79
N GLU A 53 -7.05 14.68 -7.20
CA GLU A 53 -8.11 15.22 -6.34
C GLU A 53 -9.16 14.17 -5.99
N LYS A 54 -9.35 13.16 -6.84
CA LYS A 54 -10.30 12.07 -6.66
C LYS A 54 -9.67 10.79 -6.10
N MET A 55 -8.42 10.84 -5.71
CA MET A 55 -7.67 9.61 -5.38
C MET A 55 -8.36 8.77 -4.31
N ILE A 56 -8.91 9.38 -3.28
CA ILE A 56 -9.62 8.64 -2.23
C ILE A 56 -10.86 7.92 -2.79
N ILE A 57 -11.55 8.53 -3.74
CA ILE A 57 -12.70 7.94 -4.41
C ILE A 57 -12.25 6.79 -5.30
N LEU A 58 -11.16 6.96 -6.04
CA LEU A 58 -10.60 5.91 -6.89
C LEU A 58 -10.22 4.68 -6.06
N ILE A 59 -9.62 4.89 -4.91
CA ILE A 59 -9.25 3.81 -4.00
C ILE A 59 -10.52 3.11 -3.47
N ASP A 60 -11.49 3.88 -2.99
CA ASP A 60 -12.71 3.32 -2.43
C ASP A 60 -13.48 2.49 -3.47
N ASP A 61 -13.63 3.01 -4.68
CA ASP A 61 -14.30 2.30 -5.77
C ASP A 61 -13.57 1.01 -6.14
N PHE A 62 -12.23 1.05 -6.20
CA PHE A 62 -11.41 -0.11 -6.48
C PHE A 62 -11.62 -1.20 -5.43
N LEU A 63 -11.61 -0.83 -4.15
CA LEU A 63 -11.81 -1.79 -3.07
C LEU A 63 -13.22 -2.39 -3.11
N LYS A 64 -14.23 -1.59 -3.41
CA LYS A 64 -15.62 -2.08 -3.52
C LYS A 64 -15.78 -3.07 -4.67
N ILE A 65 -15.16 -2.82 -5.81
CA ILE A 65 -15.15 -3.77 -6.94
C ILE A 65 -14.57 -5.10 -6.51
N ASN A 66 -13.56 -5.08 -5.66
CA ASN A 66 -12.92 -6.29 -5.13
C ASN A 66 -13.65 -6.87 -3.92
N LYS A 67 -14.87 -6.43 -3.65
CA LYS A 67 -15.70 -6.86 -2.51
C LYS A 67 -15.03 -6.59 -1.15
N SER A 68 -14.32 -5.47 -1.06
CA SER A 68 -13.64 -5.03 0.15
C SER A 68 -14.06 -3.61 0.52
N SER A 69 -13.41 -3.03 1.51
CA SER A 69 -13.66 -1.66 1.93
C SER A 69 -12.42 -1.12 2.64
N MET A 70 -12.36 0.20 2.79
CA MET A 70 -11.24 0.84 3.50
C MET A 70 -11.09 0.32 4.92
N SER A 71 -12.20 0.03 5.60
CA SER A 71 -12.18 -0.47 6.98
C SER A 71 -11.57 -1.85 7.13
N LYS A 72 -11.47 -2.61 6.04
CA LYS A 72 -10.86 -3.95 6.03
C LYS A 72 -9.37 -3.92 5.73
N ILE A 73 -8.85 -2.81 5.26
CA ILE A 73 -7.42 -2.68 4.93
C ILE A 73 -6.60 -2.71 6.23
N THR A 74 -5.60 -3.60 6.27
CA THR A 74 -4.73 -3.76 7.44
C THR A 74 -3.44 -2.98 7.32
N ALA A 75 -2.98 -2.70 6.10
CA ALA A 75 -1.78 -1.91 5.87
C ALA A 75 -1.81 -1.26 4.50
N ILE A 76 -1.25 -0.06 4.39
CA ILE A 76 -1.07 0.66 3.14
C ILE A 76 0.42 0.79 2.88
N TYR A 77 0.82 0.50 1.64
CA TYR A 77 2.19 0.67 1.15
C TYR A 77 2.15 1.73 0.06
N VAL A 78 2.85 2.83 0.26
CA VAL A 78 2.78 3.97 -0.66
C VAL A 78 4.15 4.32 -1.18
N ASN A 79 4.26 4.51 -2.50
CA ASN A 79 5.52 4.89 -3.12
C ASN A 79 5.83 6.35 -2.76
N ARG A 80 6.96 6.53 -2.07
CA ARG A 80 7.44 7.84 -1.61
C ARG A 80 8.31 8.59 -2.64
N GLY A 81 8.50 7.98 -3.80
CA GLY A 81 9.30 8.55 -4.88
C GLY A 81 10.63 7.85 -5.10
N PRO A 82 11.51 8.42 -5.91
CA PRO A 82 11.35 9.70 -6.62
C PRO A 82 10.35 9.62 -7.78
N GLY A 83 9.76 10.75 -8.18
CA GLY A 83 8.83 10.80 -9.30
C GLY A 83 7.94 12.03 -9.28
N SER A 84 6.68 11.84 -9.69
CA SER A 84 5.68 12.91 -9.76
C SER A 84 5.46 13.58 -8.40
N PHE A 85 5.80 14.87 -8.32
CA PHE A 85 5.63 15.65 -7.10
C PHE A 85 4.18 15.66 -6.63
N ALA A 86 3.25 15.96 -7.52
CA ALA A 86 1.82 16.01 -7.18
C ALA A 86 1.30 14.63 -6.77
N GLY A 87 1.69 13.57 -7.48
CA GLY A 87 1.27 12.22 -7.15
C GLY A 87 1.77 11.76 -5.79
N ILE A 88 3.05 11.97 -5.51
CA ILE A 88 3.66 11.61 -4.22
C ILE A 88 2.98 12.39 -3.09
N ARG A 89 2.86 13.70 -3.24
CA ARG A 89 2.26 14.57 -2.22
C ARG A 89 0.83 14.15 -1.90
N ASN A 90 0.01 13.93 -2.93
CA ASN A 90 -1.40 13.57 -2.71
C ASN A 90 -1.55 12.18 -2.10
N SER A 91 -0.78 11.19 -2.58
CA SER A 91 -0.88 9.83 -2.04
C SER A 91 -0.40 9.76 -0.59
N LEU A 92 0.65 10.48 -0.23
CA LEU A 92 1.13 10.53 1.15
C LEU A 92 0.14 11.26 2.07
N ALA A 93 -0.49 12.33 1.58
CA ALA A 93 -1.48 13.06 2.36
C ALA A 93 -2.71 12.18 2.67
N ILE A 94 -3.20 11.45 1.70
CA ILE A 94 -4.32 10.51 1.89
C ILE A 94 -3.93 9.41 2.87
N THR A 95 -2.75 8.84 2.71
CA THR A 95 -2.23 7.80 3.60
C THR A 95 -2.17 8.29 5.05
N LYS A 96 -1.67 9.48 5.26
CA LYS A 96 -1.62 10.10 6.59
C LYS A 96 -3.01 10.34 7.16
N ALA A 97 -3.94 10.81 6.34
CA ALA A 97 -5.32 11.02 6.76
C ALA A 97 -5.99 9.71 7.19
N LEU A 98 -5.75 8.63 6.45
CA LEU A 98 -6.30 7.31 6.80
C LEU A 98 -5.69 6.76 8.09
N PHE A 99 -4.42 7.02 8.34
CA PHE A 99 -3.79 6.67 9.61
C PHE A 99 -4.45 7.43 10.77
N LEU A 100 -4.66 8.73 10.62
CA LEU A 100 -5.23 9.57 11.67
C LEU A 100 -6.70 9.24 11.95
N THR A 101 -7.49 8.93 10.92
CA THR A 101 -8.94 8.74 11.04
C THR A 101 -9.34 7.28 11.27
N LYS A 102 -8.64 6.33 10.65
CA LYS A 102 -9.00 4.91 10.68
C LYS A 102 -7.93 4.03 11.32
N LYS A 103 -6.83 4.61 11.75
CA LYS A 103 -5.72 3.88 12.38
C LYS A 103 -5.08 2.83 11.47
N ILE A 104 -5.11 3.03 10.16
CA ILE A 104 -4.50 2.10 9.21
C ILE A 104 -3.00 2.39 9.17
N LYS A 105 -2.19 1.42 9.56
CA LYS A 105 -0.73 1.56 9.50
C LYS A 105 -0.26 1.64 8.05
N TYR A 106 0.87 2.31 7.83
CA TYR A 106 1.39 2.47 6.48
C TYR A 106 2.90 2.38 6.44
N TYR A 107 3.41 2.08 5.26
CA TYR A 107 4.84 2.01 4.97
C TYR A 107 5.09 2.83 3.71
N CYS A 108 5.96 3.84 3.83
CA CYS A 108 6.39 4.64 2.69
C CYS A 108 7.65 4.00 2.11
N PHE A 109 7.56 3.47 0.91
CA PHE A 109 8.69 2.80 0.27
C PHE A 109 9.12 3.54 -1.00
N SER A 110 10.37 3.28 -1.39
CA SER A 110 10.88 3.58 -2.71
C SER A 110 11.43 2.29 -3.28
N PHE A 111 11.32 2.09 -4.59
CA PHE A 111 11.98 0.94 -5.22
C PHE A 111 13.49 0.98 -5.01
N GLU A 112 14.06 2.16 -4.81
CA GLU A 112 15.48 2.34 -4.47
C GLU A 112 15.84 1.76 -3.09
N ASP A 113 14.86 1.59 -2.20
CA ASP A 113 15.09 0.98 -0.89
C ASP A 113 15.41 -0.51 -0.99
N PHE A 114 15.07 -1.15 -2.09
CA PHE A 114 15.18 -2.60 -2.28
C PHE A 114 16.42 -2.99 -3.07
N GLU A 115 17.59 -2.61 -2.57
CA GLU A 115 18.87 -2.87 -3.22
C GLU A 115 19.11 -4.37 -3.41
N GLY A 116 19.55 -4.73 -4.62
CA GLY A 116 19.85 -6.11 -4.97
C GLY A 116 18.64 -6.91 -5.43
N GLU A 117 17.44 -6.36 -5.37
CA GLU A 117 16.25 -7.01 -5.87
C GLU A 117 16.01 -6.63 -7.33
N ASP A 118 15.86 -7.64 -8.19
CA ASP A 118 15.56 -7.44 -9.61
C ASP A 118 14.06 -7.56 -9.86
N GLU A 119 13.53 -6.76 -10.77
CA GLU A 119 12.13 -6.83 -11.22
C GLU A 119 11.09 -6.89 -10.10
N VAL A 120 11.12 -5.92 -9.20
CA VAL A 120 10.16 -5.85 -8.11
C VAL A 120 8.76 -5.54 -8.64
N LYS A 121 7.81 -6.41 -8.32
CA LYS A 121 6.39 -6.20 -8.61
C LYS A 121 5.70 -5.62 -7.38
N TYR A 122 4.55 -4.98 -7.59
CA TYR A 122 3.81 -4.42 -6.46
C TYR A 122 3.43 -5.47 -5.41
N GLU A 123 3.12 -6.69 -5.83
CA GLU A 123 2.80 -7.79 -4.92
C GLU A 123 3.97 -8.21 -4.02
N ASP A 124 5.20 -7.87 -4.41
CA ASP A 124 6.40 -8.17 -3.62
C ASP A 124 6.63 -7.12 -2.52
N VAL A 125 6.03 -5.94 -2.64
CA VAL A 125 6.31 -4.79 -1.77
C VAL A 125 6.08 -5.08 -0.29
N PRO A 126 4.97 -5.71 0.14
CA PRO A 126 4.79 -6.00 1.57
C PRO A 126 5.93 -6.82 2.17
N ASN A 127 6.36 -7.89 1.48
CA ASN A 127 7.45 -8.74 1.95
C ASN A 127 8.79 -8.01 1.93
N LEU A 128 9.04 -7.19 0.91
CA LEU A 128 10.27 -6.42 0.81
C LEU A 128 10.35 -5.33 1.87
N CYS A 129 9.24 -4.69 2.20
CA CYS A 129 9.22 -3.73 3.29
C CYS A 129 9.60 -4.37 4.62
N GLU A 130 9.17 -5.60 4.86
CA GLU A 130 9.56 -6.36 6.04
C GLU A 130 11.05 -6.73 5.99
N LYS A 131 11.50 -7.28 4.86
CA LYS A 131 12.90 -7.69 4.66
C LYS A 131 13.88 -6.54 4.85
N PHE A 132 13.58 -5.38 4.28
CA PHE A 132 14.44 -4.20 4.35
C PHE A 132 14.13 -3.29 5.53
N LYS A 133 13.26 -3.73 6.44
CA LYS A 133 12.95 -3.03 7.69
C LYS A 133 12.49 -1.59 7.47
N ILE A 134 11.61 -1.41 6.49
CA ILE A 134 11.01 -0.10 6.23
C ILE A 134 10.20 0.31 7.47
N LYS A 135 10.44 1.54 7.93
CA LYS A 135 9.83 2.02 9.16
C LYS A 135 8.35 2.30 8.99
N LYS A 136 7.55 1.75 9.92
CA LYS A 136 6.11 1.92 9.94
C LYS A 136 5.72 3.36 10.32
N ASN A 137 4.71 3.89 9.66
CA ASN A 137 4.06 5.17 9.98
C ASN A 137 4.99 6.39 9.91
N LEU A 138 5.94 6.36 8.96
CA LEU A 138 6.86 7.46 8.73
C LEU A 138 6.63 8.05 7.33
N ILE A 139 6.30 9.33 7.27
CA ILE A 139 6.20 10.08 6.02
C ILE A 139 7.60 10.61 5.69
N ASN A 140 8.20 10.12 4.61
CA ASN A 140 9.55 10.52 4.20
C ASN A 140 9.67 10.56 2.66
N PRO A 141 9.04 11.57 2.02
CA PRO A 141 9.03 11.64 0.56
C PRO A 141 10.40 11.91 -0.04
N ILE A 142 10.61 11.42 -1.26
CA ILE A 142 11.76 11.77 -2.09
C ILE A 142 11.24 12.62 -3.24
N TYR A 143 11.54 13.90 -3.21
CA TYR A 143 11.21 14.81 -4.31
C TYR A 143 12.46 15.06 -5.14
N LEU A 144 12.26 15.08 -6.45
CA LEU A 144 13.33 15.53 -7.35
C LEU A 144 13.40 17.05 -7.31
N SER A 145 14.59 17.57 -7.09
CA SER A 145 14.84 19.01 -7.08
C SER A 145 14.88 19.60 -8.49
#